data_43a1ce01050ac1a15ecb7761d1429634
#
_entry.id   43a1ce01050ac1a15ecb7761d1429634
#
_cell.length_a   1.000
_cell.length_b   1.000
_cell.length_c   1.000
_cell.angle_alpha   90.00
_cell.angle_beta   90.00
_cell.angle_gamma   90.00
#
_symmetry.space_group_name_H-M   'P 1'
#
loop_
_entity.id
_entity.type
_entity.pdbx_description
1 polymer ?
#
loop_
_entity_poly.entity_id
_entity_poly.type
_entity_poly.pdbx_seq_one_letter_code
_entity_poly.pdbx_strand_id
1 'polypeptide(L)' 'MRRVASHYIYWKQFYRMHYVELDDNGVLTGVFPLEEEIAGTEFYDGILFPVVX' A
#
# COMPACT_ATOMS: atom_id res chain seq x y z
N MET A 1 -4.65 -8.44 -8.99
CA MET A 1 -4.30 -7.13 -8.43
C MET A 1 -4.62 -7.12 -6.94
N ARG A 2 -3.68 -6.63 -6.14
CA ARG A 2 -3.87 -6.56 -4.70
C ARG A 2 -3.73 -5.11 -4.24
N ARG A 3 -4.52 -4.76 -3.25
CA ARG A 3 -4.39 -3.47 -2.57
C ARG A 3 -4.05 -3.72 -1.12
N VAL A 4 -2.99 -3.08 -0.65
CA VAL A 4 -2.49 -3.27 0.69
C VAL A 4 -2.33 -1.90 1.34
N ALA A 5 -2.94 -1.73 2.49
CA ALA A 5 -2.92 -0.47 3.21
C ALA A 5 -2.30 -0.66 4.57
N SER A 6 -1.78 0.42 5.13
CA SER A 6 -1.31 0.40 6.50
C SER A 6 -1.34 1.83 7.03
N HIS A 7 -1.08 1.97 8.35
CA HIS A 7 -1.04 3.31 8.94
C HIS A 7 0.06 4.15 8.30
N TYR A 8 1.19 3.53 8.00
CA TYR A 8 2.35 4.22 7.43
C TYR A 8 2.92 3.37 6.32
N ILE A 9 3.34 4.02 5.26
CA ILE A 9 4.03 3.36 4.16
C ILE A 9 5.29 4.16 3.90
N TYR A 10 6.41 3.47 3.82
CA TYR A 10 7.65 4.11 3.40
C TYR A 10 8.04 3.57 2.03
N TRP A 11 7.89 4.43 1.04
CA TRP A 11 8.29 4.12 -0.34
C TRP A 11 8.83 5.40 -0.94
N LYS A 12 10.14 5.56 -0.90
CA LYS A 12 10.84 6.75 -1.35
C LYS A 12 10.57 7.96 -0.45
N GLN A 13 9.45 7.99 0.22
CA GLN A 13 9.14 8.97 1.24
C GLN A 13 8.07 8.36 2.13
N PHE A 14 7.78 9.04 3.20
CA PHE A 14 6.80 8.58 4.19
C PHE A 14 5.41 8.97 3.75
N TYR A 15 4.52 8.00 3.74
CA TYR A 15 3.11 8.24 3.45
C TYR A 15 2.29 7.82 4.67
N ARG A 16 1.30 8.62 5.01
CA ARG A 16 0.35 8.30 6.07
C ARG A 16 -1.01 8.03 5.44
N MET A 17 -1.62 6.93 5.87
CA MET A 17 -2.96 6.57 5.41
C MET A 17 -3.02 6.49 3.89
N HIS A 18 -2.16 5.66 3.36
CA HIS A 18 -2.12 5.38 1.92
C HIS A 18 -2.24 3.88 1.73
N TYR A 19 -2.48 3.47 0.51
CA TYR A 19 -2.42 2.07 0.15
C TYR A 19 -1.59 1.92 -1.11
N VAL A 20 -1.08 0.71 -1.31
CA VAL A 20 -0.31 0.40 -2.49
C VAL A 20 -1.10 -0.59 -3.32
N GLU A 21 -0.88 -0.54 -4.62
CA GLU A 21 -1.43 -1.52 -5.54
C GLU A 21 -0.31 -2.38 -6.08
N LEU A 22 -0.55 -3.68 -6.10
CA LEU A 22 0.39 -4.65 -6.64
C LEU A 22 -0.29 -5.36 -7.80
N ASP A 23 0.48 -5.64 -8.83
CA ASP A 23 -0.07 -6.38 -9.96
C ASP A 23 -0.09 -7.87 -9.65
N ASP A 24 -0.42 -8.67 -10.66
CA ASP A 24 -0.54 -10.10 -10.45
C ASP A 24 0.78 -10.76 -10.12
N ASN A 25 1.88 -10.12 -10.44
CA ASN A 25 3.20 -10.63 -10.12
C ASN A 25 3.73 -10.11 -8.81
N GLY A 26 2.96 -9.29 -8.10
CA GLY A 26 3.38 -8.74 -6.84
C GLY A 26 4.24 -7.51 -6.97
N VAL A 27 4.26 -6.88 -8.13
CA VAL A 27 5.08 -5.70 -8.36
C VAL A 27 4.26 -4.47 -8.03
N LEU A 28 4.88 -3.54 -7.31
CA LEU A 28 4.22 -2.30 -6.92
C LEU A 28 3.94 -1.45 -8.14
N THR A 29 2.69 -1.08 -8.32
CA THR A 29 2.30 -0.24 -9.44
C THR A 29 1.93 1.18 -9.03
N GLY A 30 1.69 1.43 -7.75
CA GLY A 30 1.39 2.78 -7.34
C GLY A 30 1.07 2.88 -5.87
N VAL A 31 1.12 4.09 -5.37
CA VAL A 31 0.76 4.42 -3.98
C VAL A 31 -0.29 5.50 -4.05
N PHE A 32 -1.40 5.29 -3.36
CA PHE A 32 -2.56 6.18 -3.46
C PHE A 32 -3.09 6.53 -2.08
N PRO A 33 -3.69 7.71 -1.93
CA PRO A 33 -4.27 8.06 -0.64
C PRO A 33 -5.45 7.17 -0.28
N LEU A 34 -5.52 6.80 0.98
CA LEU A 34 -6.62 6.02 1.49
C LEU A 34 -7.65 6.96 2.08
N GLU A 35 -8.59 7.40 1.25
CA GLU A 35 -9.55 8.40 1.68
C GLU A 35 -10.80 7.78 2.28
N GLU A 36 -11.07 6.53 1.93
CA GLU A 36 -12.20 5.82 2.49
C GLU A 36 -11.91 4.34 2.40
N GLU A 37 -12.72 3.58 3.09
CA GLU A 37 -12.52 2.14 3.09
C GLU A 37 -12.84 1.59 1.72
N ILE A 38 -11.94 0.79 1.20
CA ILE A 38 -12.08 0.19 -0.13
C ILE A 38 -12.19 -1.31 0.05
N ALA A 39 -13.23 -1.90 -0.52
CA ALA A 39 -13.42 -3.33 -0.43
C ALA A 39 -12.27 -4.07 -1.08
N GLY A 40 -11.88 -5.19 -0.48
CA GLY A 40 -10.81 -6.00 -1.02
C GLY A 40 -9.42 -5.51 -0.69
N THR A 41 -9.30 -4.52 0.17
CA THR A 41 -8.00 -4.00 0.57
C THR A 41 -7.56 -4.69 1.84
N GLU A 42 -6.33 -5.21 1.84
CA GLU A 42 -5.73 -5.77 3.04
C GLU A 42 -5.16 -4.65 3.88
N PHE A 43 -5.37 -4.71 5.17
CA PHE A 43 -4.89 -3.66 6.06
C PHE A 43 -3.95 -4.26 7.09
N TYR A 44 -2.78 -3.67 7.22
CA TYR A 44 -1.78 -4.09 8.20
C TYR A 44 -1.51 -2.95 9.17
N ASP A 45 -1.45 -3.29 10.43
CA ASP A 45 -1.14 -2.32 11.46
C ASP A 45 0.37 -2.10 11.49
N GLY A 46 0.79 -0.84 11.44
CA GLY A 46 2.21 -0.55 11.53
C GLY A 46 2.73 0.13 10.27
N ILE A 47 3.97 -0.19 9.95
CA ILE A 47 4.67 0.43 8.82
C ILE A 47 4.87 -0.60 7.73
N LEU A 48 4.53 -0.22 6.53
CA LEU A 48 4.71 -1.07 5.36
C LEU A 48 5.93 -0.57 4.58
N PHE A 49 6.84 -1.50 4.30
CA PHE A 49 8.04 -1.20 3.51
C PHE A 49 7.98 -2.00 2.24
N PRO A 50 7.45 -1.46 1.14
CA PRO A 50 7.46 -2.21 -0.10
C PRO A 50 8.89 -2.44 -0.56
N VAL A 51 9.22 -3.67 -0.94
CA VAL A 51 10.55 -4.03 -1.41
C VAL A 51 10.43 -4.43 -2.86
N VAL A 52 11.17 -3.69 -3.70
CA VAL A 52 11.17 -3.96 -5.13
C VAL A 52 12.54 -4.40 -5.54
N UNK A 53 12.40 -5.44 -5.97
CA UNK A 53 13.70 -5.88 -6.28
C UNK A 53 14.00 -5.91 -7.38
#